data_1f0e2e47433272393ab129cff1401b36
#
_entry.id   1f0e2e47433272393ab129cff1401b36
#
_cell.length_a   1.000
_cell.length_b   1.000
_cell.length_c   1.000
_cell.angle_alpha   90.00
_cell.angle_beta   90.00
_cell.angle_gamma   90.00
#
_symmetry.space_group_name_H-M   'P 1'
#
loop_
_entity.id
_entity.type
_entity.pdbx_description
1 polymer ?
#
loop_
_entity_poly.entity_id
_entity_poly.type
_entity_poly.pdbx_seq_one_letter_code
_entity_poly.pdbx_strand_id
1 'polypeptide(L)'
;MLGYIFKRLLYMIPTLFGMSLISFLIIQLPPGDYLTSMIATMSDSGQTVDPAQIERLKEIYGFDDPFYIQYLKWIWGIVSRGDFGYSFEWGQPVSGLIWARMGSTLVISLLSLLFVWIVALPIGIYSAVRRHSVGDHVFTFFGFIGLAVPNFILALTLMYVAYKYLGQSVGGLNSPQYAGAPWSFAKVGDFLAHLWIPIIIIGASGTAALIRILRANLTDELHKPYVITARAKGLPEYKVILKYPVRIALNPFVSAIGWVLPHLVSGVTITAIVLNLPTAGPLLFRALVSQDMYLAGSFILLLSALTLVGMLLSDLLLALLDPRIRFN
;
A
#
# COMPACT_ATOMS: atom_id res chain seq x y z
N MET A 1 6.32 -5.27 27.58
CA MET A 1 5.75 -4.46 26.48
C MET A 1 6.58 -3.21 26.18
N LEU A 2 6.75 -2.27 27.13
CA LEU A 2 7.54 -1.05 26.87
C LEU A 2 8.99 -1.33 26.41
N GLY A 3 9.70 -2.26 27.06
CA GLY A 3 11.06 -2.66 26.65
C GLY A 3 11.11 -3.28 25.23
N TYR A 4 10.08 -4.05 24.84
CA TYR A 4 9.94 -4.60 23.51
C TYR A 4 9.74 -3.51 22.46
N ILE A 5 8.83 -2.55 22.74
CA ILE A 5 8.59 -1.40 21.86
C ILE A 5 9.86 -0.58 21.68
N PHE A 6 10.55 -0.27 22.78
CA PHE A 6 11.80 0.50 22.75
C PHE A 6 12.89 -0.20 21.92
N LYS A 7 13.07 -1.51 22.11
CA LYS A 7 14.02 -2.31 21.35
C LYS A 7 13.69 -2.31 19.84
N ARG A 8 12.41 -2.42 19.50
CA ARG A 8 11.93 -2.35 18.09
C ARG A 8 12.18 -0.97 17.48
N LEU A 9 11.85 0.11 18.20
CA LEU A 9 12.14 1.48 17.75
C LEU A 9 13.62 1.70 17.52
N LEU A 10 14.47 1.17 18.40
CA LEU A 10 15.92 1.27 18.26
C LEU A 10 16.42 0.57 16.98
N TYR A 11 15.86 -0.60 16.63
CA TYR A 11 16.21 -1.30 15.41
C TYR A 11 15.66 -0.62 14.15
N MET A 12 14.58 0.15 14.23
CA MET A 12 14.05 0.90 13.10
C MET A 12 15.03 1.99 12.62
N ILE A 13 15.83 2.58 13.51
CA ILE A 13 16.76 3.66 13.15
C ILE A 13 17.82 3.19 12.14
N PRO A 14 18.65 2.15 12.42
CA PRO A 14 19.63 1.67 11.46
C PRO A 14 18.98 1.10 10.19
N THR A 15 17.78 0.52 10.31
CA THR A 15 17.04 0.02 9.15
C THR A 15 16.61 1.17 8.23
N LEU A 16 16.05 2.26 8.80
CA LEU A 16 15.69 3.46 8.02
C LEU A 16 16.91 4.11 7.37
N PHE A 17 18.03 4.17 8.10
CA PHE A 17 19.27 4.68 7.56
C PHE A 17 19.74 3.82 6.36
N GLY A 18 19.78 2.49 6.52
CA GLY A 18 20.12 1.58 5.41
C GLY A 18 19.19 1.71 4.22
N MET A 19 17.87 1.81 4.47
CA MET A 19 16.86 2.00 3.42
C MET A 19 17.01 3.35 2.72
N SER A 20 17.31 4.44 3.45
CA SER A 20 17.54 5.75 2.83
C SER A 20 18.76 5.75 1.91
N LEU A 21 19.83 5.08 2.32
CA LEU A 21 21.04 4.93 1.50
C LEU A 21 20.76 4.12 0.25
N ILE A 22 20.09 2.96 0.38
CA ILE A 22 19.73 2.10 -0.75
C ILE A 22 18.78 2.85 -1.70
N SER A 23 17.78 3.55 -1.18
CA SER A 23 16.84 4.34 -1.98
C SER A 23 17.55 5.40 -2.80
N PHE A 24 18.46 6.13 -2.17
CA PHE A 24 19.26 7.15 -2.85
C PHE A 24 20.18 6.55 -3.92
N LEU A 25 20.84 5.43 -3.62
CA LEU A 25 21.70 4.74 -4.58
C LEU A 25 20.92 4.22 -5.80
N ILE A 26 19.77 3.57 -5.59
CA ILE A 26 18.95 3.02 -6.68
C ILE A 26 18.51 4.10 -7.65
N ILE A 27 18.20 5.29 -7.15
CA ILE A 27 17.73 6.41 -7.99
C ILE A 27 18.89 7.04 -8.76
N GLN A 28 20.09 7.01 -8.20
CA GLN A 28 21.32 7.52 -8.83
C GLN A 28 21.96 6.54 -9.83
N LEU A 29 21.59 5.24 -9.81
CA LEU A 29 22.16 4.21 -10.68
C LEU A 29 21.82 4.36 -12.17
N PRO A 30 20.59 4.76 -12.57
CA PRO A 30 20.30 4.99 -13.98
C PRO A 30 21.22 6.08 -14.56
N PRO A 31 21.76 5.89 -15.78
CA PRO A 31 22.60 6.90 -16.42
C PRO A 31 21.77 8.15 -16.74
N GLY A 32 22.27 9.30 -16.32
CA GLY A 32 21.60 10.59 -16.47
C GLY A 32 20.96 11.08 -15.17
N ASP A 33 20.48 12.30 -15.23
CA ASP A 33 19.73 12.98 -14.18
C ASP A 33 18.45 13.59 -14.77
N TYR A 34 17.64 14.23 -13.95
CA TYR A 34 16.45 14.94 -14.42
C TYR A 34 16.78 15.94 -15.53
N LEU A 35 17.88 16.68 -15.42
CA LEU A 35 18.31 17.65 -16.44
C LEU A 35 18.63 16.97 -17.77
N THR A 36 19.32 15.84 -17.74
CA THR A 36 19.62 15.03 -18.91
C THR A 36 18.34 14.55 -19.60
N SER A 37 17.38 14.05 -18.84
CA SER A 37 16.08 13.61 -19.33
C SER A 37 15.25 14.77 -19.90
N MET A 38 15.27 15.91 -19.23
CA MET A 38 14.60 17.15 -19.69
C MET A 38 15.21 17.66 -21.01
N ILE A 39 16.54 17.71 -21.12
CA ILE A 39 17.25 18.13 -22.34
C ILE A 39 16.90 17.18 -23.50
N ALA A 40 16.91 15.86 -23.26
CA ALA A 40 16.53 14.88 -24.27
C ALA A 40 15.10 15.11 -24.78
N THR A 41 14.14 15.27 -23.85
CA THR A 41 12.74 15.52 -24.19
C THR A 41 12.53 16.83 -24.96
N MET A 42 13.23 17.90 -24.58
CA MET A 42 13.17 19.17 -25.27
C MET A 42 13.80 19.10 -26.66
N SER A 43 14.92 18.37 -26.79
CA SER A 43 15.59 18.17 -28.10
C SER A 43 14.68 17.36 -29.05
N ASP A 44 13.99 16.34 -28.56
CA ASP A 44 13.03 15.54 -29.32
C ASP A 44 11.83 16.37 -29.77
N SER A 45 11.42 17.37 -29.00
CA SER A 45 10.36 18.33 -29.37
C SER A 45 10.82 19.49 -30.26
N GLY A 46 12.11 19.53 -30.66
CA GLY A 46 12.68 20.56 -31.52
C GLY A 46 12.94 21.91 -30.80
N GLN A 47 12.91 21.92 -29.47
CA GLN A 47 13.24 23.08 -28.64
C GLN A 47 14.73 23.08 -28.29
N THR A 48 15.38 24.23 -28.45
CA THR A 48 16.77 24.44 -28.00
C THR A 48 16.76 24.89 -26.55
N VAL A 49 17.45 24.16 -25.68
CA VAL A 49 17.63 24.59 -24.28
C VAL A 49 18.82 25.50 -24.17
N ASP A 50 18.67 26.65 -23.50
CA ASP A 50 19.76 27.59 -23.24
C ASP A 50 20.79 26.95 -22.31
N PRO A 51 22.06 26.76 -22.75
CA PRO A 51 23.12 26.21 -21.92
C PRO A 51 23.33 26.96 -20.59
N ALA A 52 23.14 28.28 -20.60
CA ALA A 52 23.27 29.10 -19.38
C ALA A 52 22.14 28.78 -18.35
N GLN A 53 20.97 28.39 -18.83
CA GLN A 53 19.87 27.99 -17.97
C GLN A 53 20.12 26.61 -17.33
N ILE A 54 20.70 25.68 -18.09
CA ILE A 54 21.12 24.36 -17.58
C ILE A 54 22.17 24.55 -16.49
N GLU A 55 23.18 25.35 -16.71
CA GLU A 55 24.29 25.59 -15.76
C GLU A 55 23.78 26.19 -14.44
N ARG A 56 22.87 27.15 -14.49
CA ARG A 56 22.20 27.71 -13.31
C ARG A 56 21.38 26.66 -12.55
N LEU A 57 20.67 25.78 -13.24
CA LEU A 57 19.91 24.70 -12.60
C LEU A 57 20.83 23.70 -11.91
N LYS A 58 21.96 23.32 -12.54
CA LYS A 58 22.97 22.45 -11.91
C LYS A 58 23.53 23.06 -10.63
N GLU A 59 23.86 24.33 -10.65
CA GLU A 59 24.41 25.05 -9.49
C GLU A 59 23.38 25.17 -8.35
N ILE A 60 22.13 25.58 -8.69
CA ILE A 60 21.05 25.73 -7.69
C ILE A 60 20.73 24.40 -7.00
N TYR A 61 20.70 23.32 -7.74
CA TYR A 61 20.28 22.02 -7.24
C TYR A 61 21.43 21.10 -6.79
N GLY A 62 22.69 21.54 -7.02
CA GLY A 62 23.88 20.82 -6.59
C GLY A 62 24.09 19.50 -7.31
N PHE A 63 23.68 19.38 -8.58
CA PHE A 63 23.90 18.17 -9.38
C PHE A 63 25.38 17.88 -9.63
N ASP A 64 26.25 18.89 -9.55
CA ASP A 64 27.70 18.74 -9.69
C ASP A 64 28.39 18.28 -8.39
N ASP A 65 27.68 18.27 -7.27
CA ASP A 65 28.23 17.75 -6.01
C ASP A 65 28.47 16.21 -6.10
N PRO A 66 29.52 15.69 -5.48
CA PRO A 66 29.66 14.26 -5.33
C PRO A 66 28.42 13.62 -4.68
N PHE A 67 28.04 12.42 -5.13
CA PHE A 67 26.78 11.75 -4.71
C PHE A 67 26.60 11.65 -3.17
N TYR A 68 27.69 11.46 -2.44
CA TYR A 68 27.65 11.37 -0.98
C TYR A 68 27.33 12.73 -0.32
N ILE A 69 27.73 13.85 -0.93
CA ILE A 69 27.38 15.20 -0.48
C ILE A 69 25.90 15.46 -0.74
N GLN A 70 25.39 15.07 -1.93
CA GLN A 70 23.98 15.18 -2.28
C GLN A 70 23.12 14.38 -1.28
N TYR A 71 23.52 13.14 -0.97
CA TYR A 71 22.86 12.32 0.04
C TYR A 71 22.84 12.97 1.43
N LEU A 72 23.99 13.47 1.89
CA LEU A 72 24.08 14.10 3.21
C LEU A 72 23.24 15.39 3.30
N LYS A 73 23.24 16.20 2.26
CA LYS A 73 22.39 17.40 2.17
C LYS A 73 20.90 17.01 2.24
N TRP A 74 20.48 16.02 1.46
CA TRP A 74 19.10 15.54 1.42
C TRP A 74 18.64 14.95 2.75
N ILE A 75 19.37 13.99 3.31
CA ILE A 75 18.97 13.36 4.57
C ILE A 75 19.00 14.33 5.75
N TRP A 76 19.96 15.25 5.76
CA TRP A 76 20.02 16.31 6.77
C TRP A 76 18.83 17.28 6.67
N GLY A 77 18.41 17.64 5.45
CA GLY A 77 17.20 18.42 5.21
C GLY A 77 15.97 17.76 5.80
N ILE A 78 15.78 16.45 5.54
CA ILE A 78 14.67 15.66 6.07
C ILE A 78 14.70 15.61 7.60
N VAL A 79 15.83 15.24 8.20
CA VAL A 79 15.92 15.02 9.65
C VAL A 79 15.86 16.32 10.46
N SER A 80 16.49 17.38 9.97
CA SER A 80 16.60 18.65 10.74
C SER A 80 15.42 19.60 10.54
N ARG A 81 14.80 19.60 9.36
CA ARG A 81 13.78 20.59 8.98
C ARG A 81 12.50 19.98 8.41
N GLY A 82 12.44 18.66 8.21
CA GLY A 82 11.33 18.01 7.49
C GLY A 82 11.27 18.41 6.01
N ASP A 83 12.39 18.86 5.45
CA ASP A 83 12.50 19.29 4.08
C ASP A 83 12.92 18.11 3.20
N PHE A 84 11.97 17.62 2.40
CA PHE A 84 12.17 16.52 1.48
C PHE A 84 12.77 16.95 0.13
N GLY A 85 13.06 18.24 -0.03
CA GLY A 85 13.58 18.83 -1.26
C GLY A 85 12.48 19.31 -2.20
N TYR A 86 12.87 19.59 -3.44
CA TYR A 86 12.03 20.15 -4.48
C TYR A 86 11.91 19.19 -5.65
N SER A 87 10.69 18.97 -6.13
CA SER A 87 10.42 18.14 -7.29
C SER A 87 10.69 18.93 -8.57
N PHE A 88 11.53 18.41 -9.43
CA PHE A 88 11.88 19.04 -10.69
C PHE A 88 10.78 18.90 -11.72
N GLU A 89 10.16 17.72 -11.80
CA GLU A 89 9.06 17.42 -12.72
C GLU A 89 7.83 18.28 -12.43
N TRP A 90 7.50 18.50 -11.15
CA TRP A 90 6.29 19.20 -10.73
C TRP A 90 6.51 20.66 -10.35
N GLY A 91 7.75 21.14 -10.28
CA GLY A 91 8.07 22.52 -9.95
C GLY A 91 7.54 22.98 -8.59
N GLN A 92 7.53 22.11 -7.57
CA GLN A 92 7.01 22.41 -6.24
C GLN A 92 7.64 21.55 -5.14
N PRO A 93 7.51 21.95 -3.85
CA PRO A 93 8.07 21.19 -2.75
C PRO A 93 7.54 19.76 -2.69
N VAL A 94 8.44 18.79 -2.52
CA VAL A 94 8.14 17.36 -2.45
C VAL A 94 7.14 17.03 -1.33
N SER A 95 7.25 17.68 -0.18
CA SER A 95 6.35 17.49 0.97
C SER A 95 4.89 17.74 0.57
N GLY A 96 4.59 18.80 -0.18
CA GLY A 96 3.23 19.11 -0.65
C GLY A 96 2.67 18.02 -1.55
N LEU A 97 3.47 17.52 -2.50
CA LEU A 97 3.09 16.43 -3.41
C LEU A 97 2.78 15.14 -2.66
N ILE A 98 3.64 14.76 -1.73
CA ILE A 98 3.48 13.55 -0.93
C ILE A 98 2.19 13.62 -0.12
N TRP A 99 1.98 14.66 0.67
CA TRP A 99 0.82 14.77 1.54
C TRP A 99 -0.49 14.87 0.76
N ALA A 100 -0.51 15.53 -0.40
CA ALA A 100 -1.68 15.59 -1.27
C ALA A 100 -2.15 14.20 -1.75
N ARG A 101 -1.23 13.24 -1.89
CA ARG A 101 -1.55 11.87 -2.37
C ARG A 101 -1.69 10.86 -1.24
N MET A 102 -1.04 11.10 -0.11
CA MET A 102 -1.00 10.18 1.01
C MET A 102 -2.38 9.96 1.64
N GLY A 103 -3.18 11.02 1.78
CA GLY A 103 -4.53 10.92 2.32
C GLY A 103 -5.41 9.93 1.55
N SER A 104 -5.50 10.07 0.24
CA SER A 104 -6.26 9.15 -0.63
C SER A 104 -5.70 7.73 -0.58
N THR A 105 -4.38 7.59 -0.56
CA THR A 105 -3.72 6.28 -0.45
C THR A 105 -4.08 5.58 0.85
N LEU A 106 -4.02 6.28 1.98
CA LEU A 106 -4.35 5.71 3.30
C LEU A 106 -5.82 5.31 3.39
N VAL A 107 -6.74 6.15 2.90
CA VAL A 107 -8.18 5.85 2.91
C VAL A 107 -8.48 4.61 2.08
N ILE A 108 -8.00 4.55 0.84
CA ILE A 108 -8.22 3.37 -0.03
C ILE A 108 -7.58 2.13 0.59
N SER A 109 -6.38 2.24 1.16
CA SER A 109 -5.68 1.14 1.82
C SER A 109 -6.47 0.56 2.98
N LEU A 110 -6.92 1.43 3.87
CA LEU A 110 -7.68 1.03 5.07
C LEU A 110 -9.01 0.39 4.69
N LEU A 111 -9.74 0.99 3.75
CA LEU A 111 -11.03 0.46 3.31
C LEU A 111 -10.88 -0.85 2.54
N SER A 112 -9.83 -1.00 1.72
CA SER A 112 -9.52 -2.27 1.06
C SER A 112 -9.15 -3.35 2.08
N LEU A 113 -8.36 -3.03 3.10
CA LEU A 113 -8.03 -3.96 4.19
C LEU A 113 -9.28 -4.40 4.95
N LEU A 114 -10.16 -3.48 5.30
CA LEU A 114 -11.43 -3.77 5.96
C LEU A 114 -12.32 -4.67 5.09
N PHE A 115 -12.43 -4.37 3.79
CA PHE A 115 -13.16 -5.20 2.85
C PHE A 115 -12.60 -6.63 2.81
N VAL A 116 -11.27 -6.76 2.68
CA VAL A 116 -10.60 -8.07 2.69
C VAL A 116 -10.95 -8.85 3.96
N TRP A 117 -10.91 -8.21 5.12
CA TRP A 117 -11.20 -8.88 6.39
C TRP A 117 -12.68 -9.25 6.51
N ILE A 118 -13.58 -8.34 6.17
CA ILE A 118 -15.04 -8.56 6.23
C ILE A 118 -15.45 -9.73 5.33
N VAL A 119 -14.80 -9.89 4.17
CA VAL A 119 -15.13 -10.97 3.22
C VAL A 119 -14.36 -12.24 3.53
N ALA A 120 -13.04 -12.15 3.77
CA ALA A 120 -12.21 -13.33 3.93
C ALA A 120 -12.45 -14.09 5.24
N LEU A 121 -12.78 -13.39 6.35
CA LEU A 121 -12.98 -14.04 7.63
C LEU A 121 -14.17 -15.00 7.62
N PRO A 122 -15.40 -14.59 7.28
CA PRO A 122 -16.55 -15.50 7.30
C PRO A 122 -16.42 -16.61 6.27
N ILE A 123 -15.92 -16.31 5.06
CA ILE A 123 -15.73 -17.31 4.00
C ILE A 123 -14.65 -18.32 4.40
N GLY A 124 -13.52 -17.87 4.92
CA GLY A 124 -12.43 -18.75 5.35
C GLY A 124 -12.82 -19.65 6.52
N ILE A 125 -13.56 -19.12 7.50
CA ILE A 125 -14.11 -19.91 8.60
C ILE A 125 -15.11 -20.95 8.09
N TYR A 126 -16.05 -20.54 7.23
CA TYR A 126 -17.02 -21.45 6.62
C TYR A 126 -16.33 -22.57 5.85
N SER A 127 -15.36 -22.26 4.99
CA SER A 127 -14.64 -23.21 4.16
C SER A 127 -13.76 -24.17 4.98
N ALA A 128 -13.25 -23.75 6.14
CA ALA A 128 -12.52 -24.62 7.05
C ALA A 128 -13.44 -25.59 7.80
N VAL A 129 -14.57 -25.08 8.31
CA VAL A 129 -15.53 -25.87 9.10
C VAL A 129 -16.32 -26.84 8.23
N ARG A 130 -16.72 -26.40 7.02
CA ARG A 130 -17.48 -27.20 6.04
C ARG A 130 -16.62 -27.58 4.83
N ARG A 131 -15.46 -28.14 5.11
CA ARG A 131 -14.51 -28.57 4.06
C ARG A 131 -15.18 -29.52 3.06
N HIS A 132 -14.86 -29.33 1.78
CA HIS A 132 -15.40 -30.10 0.65
C HIS A 132 -16.92 -29.94 0.43
N SER A 133 -17.58 -28.99 1.07
CA SER A 133 -18.95 -28.64 0.75
C SER A 133 -19.05 -27.90 -0.60
N VAL A 134 -20.25 -27.86 -1.18
CA VAL A 134 -20.50 -27.09 -2.41
C VAL A 134 -20.10 -25.62 -2.22
N GLY A 135 -20.42 -25.02 -1.07
CA GLY A 135 -20.04 -23.63 -0.77
C GLY A 135 -18.51 -23.43 -0.71
N ASP A 136 -17.76 -24.39 -0.12
CA ASP A 136 -16.30 -24.36 -0.12
C ASP A 136 -15.73 -24.40 -1.55
N HIS A 137 -16.27 -25.22 -2.44
CA HIS A 137 -15.85 -25.27 -3.84
C HIS A 137 -16.20 -23.98 -4.60
N VAL A 138 -17.40 -23.44 -4.38
CA VAL A 138 -17.83 -22.17 -5.01
C VAL A 138 -16.92 -21.01 -4.57
N PHE A 139 -16.68 -20.84 -3.28
CA PHE A 139 -15.79 -19.78 -2.79
C PHE A 139 -14.35 -19.96 -3.26
N THR A 140 -13.87 -21.20 -3.31
CA THR A 140 -12.54 -21.52 -3.83
C THR A 140 -12.43 -21.17 -5.33
N PHE A 141 -13.45 -21.49 -6.13
CA PHE A 141 -13.50 -21.16 -7.54
C PHE A 141 -13.46 -19.65 -7.79
N PHE A 142 -14.31 -18.86 -7.11
CA PHE A 142 -14.27 -17.41 -7.23
C PHE A 142 -12.96 -16.80 -6.70
N GLY A 143 -12.39 -17.39 -5.64
CA GLY A 143 -11.08 -17.03 -5.15
C GLY A 143 -9.97 -17.22 -6.20
N PHE A 144 -9.99 -18.32 -6.94
CA PHE A 144 -9.04 -18.55 -8.02
C PHE A 144 -9.21 -17.55 -9.17
N ILE A 145 -10.45 -17.19 -9.54
CA ILE A 145 -10.69 -16.13 -10.53
C ILE A 145 -10.06 -14.81 -10.06
N GLY A 146 -10.28 -14.42 -8.80
CA GLY A 146 -9.70 -13.19 -8.23
C GLY A 146 -8.17 -13.17 -8.17
N LEU A 147 -7.52 -14.35 -8.16
CA LEU A 147 -6.06 -14.47 -8.23
C LEU A 147 -5.53 -14.55 -9.67
N ALA A 148 -6.29 -15.13 -10.58
CA ALA A 148 -5.88 -15.39 -11.96
C ALA A 148 -6.05 -14.15 -12.86
N VAL A 149 -7.08 -13.34 -12.60
CA VAL A 149 -7.37 -12.15 -13.40
C VAL A 149 -6.47 -10.99 -12.97
N PRO A 150 -5.66 -10.41 -13.88
CA PRO A 150 -4.89 -9.22 -13.55
C PRO A 150 -5.79 -8.06 -13.08
N ASN A 151 -5.40 -7.39 -11.99
CA ASN A 151 -6.20 -6.33 -11.38
C ASN A 151 -6.62 -5.22 -12.34
N PHE A 152 -5.76 -4.85 -13.30
CA PHE A 152 -6.10 -3.81 -14.27
C PHE A 152 -7.18 -4.25 -15.28
N ILE A 153 -7.25 -5.54 -15.62
CA ILE A 153 -8.33 -6.08 -16.47
C ILE A 153 -9.66 -6.05 -15.72
N LEU A 154 -9.63 -6.45 -14.44
CA LEU A 154 -10.80 -6.35 -13.56
C LEU A 154 -11.24 -4.90 -13.42
N ALA A 155 -10.28 -3.95 -13.31
CA ALA A 155 -10.55 -2.52 -13.27
C ALA A 155 -11.31 -2.04 -14.52
N LEU A 156 -10.78 -2.32 -15.70
CA LEU A 156 -11.43 -1.95 -16.97
C LEU A 156 -12.84 -2.54 -17.09
N THR A 157 -12.99 -3.80 -16.68
CA THR A 157 -14.30 -4.49 -16.73
C THR A 157 -15.31 -3.82 -15.78
N LEU A 158 -14.93 -3.55 -14.54
CA LEU A 158 -15.82 -2.90 -13.56
C LEU A 158 -16.14 -1.44 -13.93
N MET A 159 -15.16 -0.70 -14.48
CA MET A 159 -15.39 0.64 -15.03
C MET A 159 -16.42 0.61 -16.16
N TYR A 160 -16.29 -0.35 -17.10
CA TYR A 160 -17.25 -0.50 -18.18
C TYR A 160 -18.67 -0.81 -17.66
N VAL A 161 -18.77 -1.74 -16.70
CA VAL A 161 -20.05 -2.09 -16.06
C VAL A 161 -20.66 -0.88 -15.33
N ALA A 162 -19.86 -0.15 -14.56
CA ALA A 162 -20.30 1.04 -13.84
C ALA A 162 -20.81 2.13 -14.79
N TYR A 163 -20.07 2.38 -15.88
CA TYR A 163 -20.47 3.36 -16.89
C TYR A 163 -21.76 2.96 -17.60
N LYS A 164 -21.79 1.70 -18.12
CA LYS A 164 -22.90 1.25 -19.00
C LYS A 164 -24.20 1.01 -18.23
N TYR A 165 -24.13 0.43 -17.04
CA TYR A 165 -25.33 -0.03 -16.31
C TYR A 165 -25.70 0.84 -15.12
N LEU A 166 -24.75 1.55 -14.52
CA LEU A 166 -24.99 2.40 -13.35
C LEU A 166 -24.96 3.89 -13.71
N GLY A 167 -24.59 4.26 -14.95
CA GLY A 167 -24.46 5.66 -15.38
C GLY A 167 -23.41 6.46 -14.58
N GLN A 168 -22.49 5.75 -13.93
CA GLN A 168 -21.49 6.36 -13.06
C GLN A 168 -20.31 6.88 -13.89
N SER A 169 -19.80 8.07 -13.56
CA SER A 169 -18.55 8.56 -14.14
C SER A 169 -17.42 7.62 -13.75
N VAL A 170 -16.55 7.28 -14.68
CA VAL A 170 -15.47 6.33 -14.45
C VAL A 170 -14.12 7.03 -14.40
N GLY A 171 -13.31 6.64 -13.42
CA GLY A 171 -11.99 7.20 -13.18
C GLY A 171 -11.98 8.33 -12.14
N GLY A 172 -10.98 8.30 -11.29
CA GLY A 172 -10.85 9.22 -10.16
C GLY A 172 -11.68 8.82 -8.94
N LEU A 173 -11.66 9.68 -7.92
CA LEU A 173 -12.35 9.49 -6.65
C LEU A 173 -13.58 10.36 -6.49
N ASN A 174 -13.87 11.22 -7.44
CA ASN A 174 -15.04 12.12 -7.44
C ASN A 174 -15.49 12.37 -8.88
N SER A 175 -16.78 12.66 -9.01
CA SER A 175 -17.36 13.15 -10.26
C SER A 175 -16.74 14.50 -10.66
N PRO A 176 -16.68 14.85 -11.97
CA PRO A 176 -16.08 16.10 -12.44
C PRO A 176 -16.65 17.35 -11.78
N GLN A 177 -17.92 17.35 -11.43
CA GLN A 177 -18.60 18.47 -10.74
C GLN A 177 -18.06 18.77 -9.33
N TYR A 178 -17.41 17.80 -8.69
CA TYR A 178 -16.79 17.94 -7.38
C TYR A 178 -15.27 18.12 -7.44
N ALA A 179 -14.69 18.16 -8.64
CA ALA A 179 -13.28 18.42 -8.82
C ALA A 179 -12.92 19.82 -8.30
N GLY A 180 -12.00 19.90 -7.34
CA GLY A 180 -11.62 21.18 -6.70
C GLY A 180 -12.65 21.81 -5.75
N ALA A 181 -13.87 21.26 -5.63
CA ALA A 181 -14.89 21.79 -4.72
C ALA A 181 -14.49 21.53 -3.24
N PRO A 182 -14.89 22.41 -2.29
CA PRO A 182 -14.70 22.17 -0.86
C PRO A 182 -15.46 20.91 -0.41
N TRP A 183 -15.02 20.32 0.71
CA TRP A 183 -15.70 19.17 1.29
C TRP A 183 -17.10 19.52 1.75
N SER A 184 -18.09 18.75 1.30
CA SER A 184 -19.51 18.84 1.67
C SER A 184 -20.08 17.43 1.81
N PHE A 185 -21.25 17.27 2.44
CA PHE A 185 -21.90 15.96 2.55
C PHE A 185 -22.15 15.32 1.17
N ALA A 186 -22.52 16.13 0.17
CA ALA A 186 -22.72 15.66 -1.20
C ALA A 186 -21.41 15.15 -1.81
N LYS A 187 -20.29 15.85 -1.63
CA LYS A 187 -18.97 15.43 -2.09
C LYS A 187 -18.50 14.15 -1.38
N VAL A 188 -18.76 14.01 -0.09
CA VAL A 188 -18.46 12.76 0.65
C VAL A 188 -19.27 11.59 0.10
N GLY A 189 -20.57 11.79 -0.16
CA GLY A 189 -21.43 10.77 -0.78
C GLY A 189 -20.91 10.34 -2.17
N ASP A 190 -20.54 11.30 -3.01
CA ASP A 190 -19.96 11.06 -4.33
C ASP A 190 -18.61 10.31 -4.23
N PHE A 191 -17.76 10.73 -3.30
CA PHE A 191 -16.48 10.05 -3.02
C PHE A 191 -16.69 8.59 -2.61
N LEU A 192 -17.61 8.32 -1.68
CA LEU A 192 -17.94 6.96 -1.26
C LEU A 192 -18.51 6.13 -2.42
N ALA A 193 -19.31 6.75 -3.28
CA ALA A 193 -19.83 6.10 -4.48
C ALA A 193 -18.77 5.74 -5.53
N HIS A 194 -17.60 6.37 -5.50
CA HIS A 194 -16.47 6.03 -6.38
C HIS A 194 -15.49 5.02 -5.77
N LEU A 195 -15.52 4.81 -4.45
CA LEU A 195 -14.56 3.95 -3.76
C LEU A 195 -14.79 2.45 -3.97
N TRP A 196 -15.99 1.99 -4.30
CA TRP A 196 -16.30 0.56 -4.37
C TRP A 196 -15.46 -0.17 -5.43
N ILE A 197 -15.21 0.46 -6.60
CA ILE A 197 -14.39 -0.12 -7.65
C ILE A 197 -12.94 -0.34 -7.18
N PRO A 198 -12.20 0.69 -6.71
CA PRO A 198 -10.86 0.51 -6.17
C PRO A 198 -10.81 -0.52 -5.03
N ILE A 199 -11.76 -0.48 -4.10
CA ILE A 199 -11.79 -1.39 -2.94
C ILE A 199 -11.95 -2.84 -3.38
N ILE A 200 -12.88 -3.14 -4.28
CA ILE A 200 -13.10 -4.50 -4.77
C ILE A 200 -11.88 -5.00 -5.52
N ILE A 201 -11.31 -4.21 -6.42
CA ILE A 201 -10.18 -4.63 -7.24
C ILE A 201 -8.94 -4.89 -6.38
N ILE A 202 -8.60 -3.93 -5.53
CA ILE A 202 -7.43 -4.03 -4.66
C ILE A 202 -7.63 -5.15 -3.63
N GLY A 203 -8.86 -5.29 -3.11
CA GLY A 203 -9.20 -6.31 -2.14
C GLY A 203 -9.33 -7.72 -2.70
N ALA A 204 -9.68 -7.90 -3.98
CA ALA A 204 -10.02 -9.22 -4.54
C ALA A 204 -8.89 -10.24 -4.39
N SER A 205 -7.67 -9.90 -4.82
CA SER A 205 -6.52 -10.80 -4.73
C SER A 205 -6.11 -11.08 -3.29
N GLY A 206 -6.13 -10.06 -2.43
CA GLY A 206 -5.87 -10.20 -0.99
C GLY A 206 -6.89 -11.07 -0.28
N THR A 207 -8.18 -10.91 -0.62
CA THR A 207 -9.28 -11.72 -0.08
C THR A 207 -9.08 -13.19 -0.41
N ALA A 208 -8.81 -13.53 -1.67
CA ALA A 208 -8.61 -14.90 -2.09
C ALA A 208 -7.40 -15.57 -1.41
N ALA A 209 -6.30 -14.84 -1.26
CA ALA A 209 -5.11 -15.31 -0.55
C ALA A 209 -5.42 -15.60 0.94
N LEU A 210 -6.07 -14.66 1.63
CA LEU A 210 -6.38 -14.81 3.05
C LEU A 210 -7.43 -15.87 3.32
N ILE A 211 -8.46 -16.06 2.47
CA ILE A 211 -9.41 -17.17 2.57
C ILE A 211 -8.65 -18.50 2.57
N ARG A 212 -7.73 -18.69 1.63
CA ARG A 212 -6.94 -19.92 1.52
C ARG A 212 -6.06 -20.16 2.74
N ILE A 213 -5.38 -19.13 3.23
CA ILE A 213 -4.51 -19.19 4.41
C ILE A 213 -5.35 -19.50 5.65
N LEU A 214 -6.46 -18.80 5.85
CA LEU A 214 -7.34 -19.02 7.00
C LEU A 214 -7.94 -20.42 6.98
N ARG A 215 -8.44 -20.88 5.81
CA ARG A 215 -8.97 -22.22 5.63
C ARG A 215 -7.94 -23.30 6.03
N ALA A 216 -6.70 -23.17 5.56
CA ALA A 216 -5.64 -24.13 5.89
C ALA A 216 -5.33 -24.12 7.40
N ASN A 217 -4.99 -22.96 7.96
CA ASN A 217 -4.63 -22.84 9.37
C ASN A 217 -5.76 -23.25 10.32
N LEU A 218 -7.00 -22.83 10.02
CA LEU A 218 -8.14 -23.18 10.86
C LEU A 218 -8.46 -24.67 10.77
N THR A 219 -8.32 -25.30 9.59
CA THR A 219 -8.49 -26.74 9.45
C THR A 219 -7.53 -27.52 10.35
N ASP A 220 -6.25 -27.11 10.39
CA ASP A 220 -5.24 -27.74 11.23
C ASP A 220 -5.53 -27.51 12.72
N GLU A 221 -5.95 -26.29 13.10
CA GLU A 221 -6.26 -25.94 14.49
C GLU A 221 -7.53 -26.68 15.02
N LEU A 222 -8.53 -26.96 14.17
CA LEU A 222 -9.77 -27.66 14.56
C LEU A 222 -9.53 -29.07 15.09
N HIS A 223 -8.40 -29.70 14.75
CA HIS A 223 -8.02 -31.04 15.18
C HIS A 223 -7.12 -31.06 16.43
N LYS A 224 -6.76 -29.92 16.99
CA LYS A 224 -5.87 -29.83 18.15
C LYS A 224 -6.54 -30.31 19.44
N PRO A 225 -5.77 -30.92 20.38
CA PRO A 225 -6.33 -31.49 21.65
C PRO A 225 -7.15 -30.50 22.47
N TYR A 226 -6.77 -29.20 22.48
CA TYR A 226 -7.52 -28.20 23.24
C TYR A 226 -8.92 -27.93 22.68
N VAL A 227 -9.14 -28.12 21.38
CA VAL A 227 -10.45 -28.00 20.73
C VAL A 227 -11.32 -29.20 21.08
N ILE A 228 -10.73 -30.41 21.03
CA ILE A 228 -11.40 -31.67 21.45
C ILE A 228 -11.82 -31.57 22.91
N THR A 229 -10.95 -31.08 23.78
CA THR A 229 -11.27 -30.89 25.21
C THR A 229 -12.41 -29.88 25.41
N ALA A 230 -12.44 -28.79 24.63
CA ALA A 230 -13.53 -27.82 24.73
C ALA A 230 -14.88 -28.41 24.31
N ARG A 231 -14.91 -29.28 23.28
CA ARG A 231 -16.10 -30.03 22.85
C ARG A 231 -16.53 -31.03 23.93
N ALA A 232 -15.60 -31.77 24.53
CA ALA A 232 -15.87 -32.71 25.58
C ALA A 232 -16.48 -32.07 26.85
N LYS A 233 -16.18 -30.77 27.10
CA LYS A 233 -16.80 -29.96 28.15
C LYS A 233 -18.22 -29.48 27.83
N GLY A 234 -18.80 -29.88 26.69
CA GLY A 234 -20.16 -29.52 26.31
C GLY A 234 -20.35 -28.06 25.84
N LEU A 235 -19.29 -27.38 25.46
CA LEU A 235 -19.42 -26.03 24.89
C LEU A 235 -20.09 -26.08 23.52
N PRO A 236 -21.02 -25.16 23.20
CA PRO A 236 -21.67 -25.12 21.91
C PRO A 236 -20.64 -24.83 20.79
N GLU A 237 -20.77 -25.50 19.64
CA GLU A 237 -19.78 -25.58 18.58
C GLU A 237 -19.31 -24.19 18.11
N TYR A 238 -20.22 -23.20 17.95
CA TYR A 238 -19.87 -21.84 17.56
C TYR A 238 -18.92 -21.16 18.57
N LYS A 239 -19.10 -21.41 19.88
CA LYS A 239 -18.21 -20.91 20.92
C LYS A 239 -16.85 -21.58 20.88
N VAL A 240 -16.83 -22.90 20.63
CA VAL A 240 -15.59 -23.66 20.48
C VAL A 240 -14.78 -23.11 19.33
N ILE A 241 -15.40 -22.93 18.16
CA ILE A 241 -14.72 -22.47 16.95
C ILE A 241 -14.21 -21.03 17.12
N LEU A 242 -15.08 -20.08 17.49
CA LEU A 242 -14.71 -18.66 17.53
C LEU A 242 -13.75 -18.31 18.66
N LYS A 243 -13.85 -18.97 19.81
CA LYS A 243 -13.06 -18.62 21.00
C LYS A 243 -11.65 -19.21 20.96
N TYR A 244 -11.46 -20.38 20.37
CA TYR A 244 -10.19 -21.12 20.46
C TYR A 244 -9.43 -21.15 19.12
N PRO A 245 -9.79 -21.98 18.12
CA PRO A 245 -8.98 -22.15 16.93
C PRO A 245 -8.98 -20.90 16.02
N VAL A 246 -10.10 -20.18 15.88
CA VAL A 246 -10.16 -18.96 15.07
C VAL A 246 -9.19 -17.91 15.59
N ARG A 247 -9.07 -17.74 16.91
CA ARG A 247 -8.14 -16.75 17.48
C ARG A 247 -6.69 -16.98 17.04
N ILE A 248 -6.27 -18.24 16.97
CA ILE A 248 -4.91 -18.60 16.53
C ILE A 248 -4.80 -18.47 15.01
N ALA A 249 -5.83 -18.91 14.28
CA ALA A 249 -5.87 -18.84 12.83
C ALA A 249 -5.90 -17.39 12.28
N LEU A 250 -6.19 -16.39 13.13
CA LEU A 250 -6.13 -14.96 12.77
C LEU A 250 -4.72 -14.37 12.71
N ASN A 251 -3.70 -15.06 13.22
CA ASN A 251 -2.34 -14.54 13.24
C ASN A 251 -1.86 -14.02 11.86
N PRO A 252 -2.09 -14.70 10.71
CA PRO A 252 -1.72 -14.19 9.40
C PRO A 252 -2.45 -12.90 8.99
N PHE A 253 -3.68 -12.70 9.44
CA PHE A 253 -4.45 -11.48 9.17
C PHE A 253 -3.81 -10.26 9.83
N VAL A 254 -3.38 -10.43 11.07
CA VAL A 254 -2.69 -9.36 11.81
C VAL A 254 -1.30 -9.12 11.24
N SER A 255 -0.58 -10.19 10.88
CA SER A 255 0.73 -10.07 10.22
C SER A 255 0.66 -9.35 8.88
N ALA A 256 -0.46 -9.46 8.16
CA ALA A 256 -0.66 -8.79 6.88
C ALA A 256 -0.68 -7.24 7.00
N ILE A 257 -1.03 -6.67 8.15
CA ILE A 257 -1.09 -5.22 8.35
C ILE A 257 0.24 -4.56 8.03
N GLY A 258 1.35 -5.21 8.39
CA GLY A 258 2.70 -4.64 8.24
C GLY A 258 3.10 -4.34 6.79
N TRP A 259 2.58 -5.08 5.82
CA TRP A 259 2.99 -4.94 4.41
C TRP A 259 1.87 -4.47 3.47
N VAL A 260 0.66 -4.21 4.00
CA VAL A 260 -0.47 -3.72 3.19
C VAL A 260 -0.15 -2.38 2.52
N LEU A 261 0.36 -1.40 3.25
CA LEU A 261 0.67 -0.07 2.70
C LEU A 261 1.70 -0.09 1.57
N PRO A 262 2.87 -0.74 1.73
CA PRO A 262 3.83 -0.86 0.63
C PRO A 262 3.27 -1.60 -0.58
N HIS A 263 2.52 -2.68 -0.35
CA HIS A 263 1.89 -3.45 -1.42
C HIS A 263 0.89 -2.62 -2.22
N LEU A 264 0.13 -1.76 -1.57
CA LEU A 264 -0.84 -0.89 -2.23
C LEU A 264 -0.19 0.20 -3.08
N VAL A 265 0.97 0.68 -2.68
CA VAL A 265 1.70 1.66 -3.48
C VAL A 265 2.42 1.00 -4.66
N SER A 266 3.12 -0.12 -4.44
CA SER A 266 3.91 -0.79 -5.48
C SER A 266 3.09 -1.78 -6.32
N GLY A 267 2.28 -2.61 -5.67
CA GLY A 267 1.58 -3.73 -6.32
C GLY A 267 0.36 -3.34 -7.15
N VAL A 268 -0.24 -2.18 -6.91
CA VAL A 268 -1.45 -1.73 -7.62
C VAL A 268 -1.28 -0.44 -8.40
N THR A 269 -0.04 0.01 -8.61
CA THR A 269 0.25 1.25 -9.34
C THR A 269 -0.40 1.26 -10.73
N ILE A 270 -0.28 0.18 -11.52
CA ILE A 270 -0.89 0.07 -12.85
C ILE A 270 -2.41 0.20 -12.75
N THR A 271 -3.03 -0.46 -11.79
CA THR A 271 -4.47 -0.37 -11.54
C THR A 271 -4.89 1.06 -11.15
N ALA A 272 -4.10 1.72 -10.31
CA ALA A 272 -4.35 3.09 -9.91
C ALA A 272 -4.23 4.08 -11.08
N ILE A 273 -3.30 3.83 -12.02
CA ILE A 273 -3.18 4.60 -13.27
C ILE A 273 -4.42 4.38 -14.15
N VAL A 274 -4.83 3.13 -14.36
CA VAL A 274 -6.02 2.78 -15.15
C VAL A 274 -7.28 3.42 -14.57
N LEU A 275 -7.43 3.40 -13.24
CA LEU A 275 -8.56 4.02 -12.53
C LEU A 275 -8.41 5.54 -12.36
N ASN A 276 -7.32 6.14 -12.83
CA ASN A 276 -6.99 7.56 -12.63
C ASN A 276 -7.07 8.00 -11.16
N LEU A 277 -6.56 7.17 -10.24
CA LEU A 277 -6.61 7.47 -8.81
C LEU A 277 -5.50 8.45 -8.41
N PRO A 278 -5.83 9.51 -7.64
CA PRO A 278 -4.85 10.44 -7.11
C PRO A 278 -4.14 9.86 -5.88
N THR A 279 -3.43 8.73 -6.06
CA THR A 279 -2.71 8.00 -5.02
C THR A 279 -1.19 8.12 -5.17
N ALA A 280 -0.45 7.65 -4.18
CA ALA A 280 1.01 7.70 -4.13
C ALA A 280 1.69 6.88 -5.26
N GLY A 281 1.09 5.73 -5.66
CA GLY A 281 1.68 4.84 -6.68
C GLY A 281 1.93 5.52 -8.03
N PRO A 282 0.92 6.12 -8.69
CA PRO A 282 1.11 6.84 -9.95
C PRO A 282 2.11 7.99 -9.85
N LEU A 283 2.16 8.70 -8.72
CA LEU A 283 3.11 9.79 -8.52
C LEU A 283 4.54 9.27 -8.39
N LEU A 284 4.75 8.21 -7.60
CA LEU A 284 6.04 7.54 -7.49
C LEU A 284 6.51 6.99 -8.85
N PHE A 285 5.62 6.35 -9.60
CA PHE A 285 5.94 5.83 -10.93
C PHE A 285 6.43 6.94 -11.86
N ARG A 286 5.73 8.08 -11.89
CA ARG A 286 6.15 9.24 -12.67
C ARG A 286 7.50 9.78 -12.22
N ALA A 287 7.72 9.94 -10.92
CA ALA A 287 8.98 10.41 -10.36
C ALA A 287 10.17 9.52 -10.76
N LEU A 288 9.94 8.18 -10.82
CA LEU A 288 10.97 7.23 -11.27
C LEU A 288 11.25 7.35 -12.77
N VAL A 289 10.22 7.51 -13.60
CA VAL A 289 10.37 7.64 -15.06
C VAL A 289 11.04 8.96 -15.44
N SER A 290 10.69 10.07 -14.76
CA SER A 290 11.30 11.38 -14.99
C SER A 290 12.66 11.58 -14.28
N GLN A 291 13.13 10.58 -13.54
CA GLN A 291 14.36 10.67 -12.73
C GLN A 291 14.34 11.82 -11.71
N ASP A 292 13.16 12.14 -11.17
CA ASP A 292 13.01 13.13 -10.10
C ASP A 292 13.49 12.52 -8.78
N MET A 293 14.78 12.64 -8.50
CA MET A 293 15.45 11.93 -7.40
C MET A 293 14.92 12.34 -6.02
N TYR A 294 14.60 13.61 -5.80
CA TYR A 294 14.09 14.07 -4.51
C TYR A 294 12.69 13.53 -4.24
N LEU A 295 11.81 13.56 -5.24
CA LEU A 295 10.48 13.02 -5.12
C LEU A 295 10.48 11.49 -4.97
N ALA A 296 11.20 10.78 -5.84
CA ALA A 296 11.28 9.33 -5.82
C ALA A 296 11.96 8.82 -4.53
N GLY A 297 13.10 9.40 -4.13
CA GLY A 297 13.83 9.03 -2.91
C GLY A 297 13.01 9.24 -1.65
N SER A 298 12.35 10.40 -1.56
CA SER A 298 11.50 10.72 -0.43
C SER A 298 10.28 9.81 -0.32
N PHE A 299 9.67 9.44 -1.45
CA PHE A 299 8.58 8.45 -1.45
C PHE A 299 9.03 7.07 -0.99
N ILE A 300 10.16 6.57 -1.52
CA ILE A 300 10.68 5.25 -1.13
C ILE A 300 11.04 5.25 0.36
N LEU A 301 11.67 6.31 0.85
CA LEU A 301 12.00 6.46 2.27
C LEU A 301 10.74 6.48 3.14
N LEU A 302 9.72 7.24 2.75
CA LEU A 302 8.44 7.30 3.47
C LEU A 302 7.72 5.95 3.48
N LEU A 303 7.69 5.24 2.35
CA LEU A 303 7.12 3.89 2.28
C LEU A 303 7.87 2.89 3.16
N SER A 304 9.20 3.02 3.23
CA SER A 304 10.03 2.22 4.13
C SER A 304 9.69 2.52 5.60
N ALA A 305 9.54 3.79 5.95
CA ALA A 305 9.11 4.20 7.29
C ALA A 305 7.70 3.67 7.63
N LEU A 306 6.74 3.80 6.72
CA LEU A 306 5.38 3.26 6.89
C LEU A 306 5.38 1.73 7.03
N THR A 307 6.25 1.03 6.28
CA THR A 307 6.42 -0.42 6.41
C THR A 307 6.89 -0.79 7.82
N LEU A 308 7.90 -0.10 8.34
CA LEU A 308 8.41 -0.36 9.69
C LEU A 308 7.37 -0.04 10.77
N VAL A 309 6.62 1.05 10.62
CA VAL A 309 5.50 1.38 11.51
C VAL A 309 4.41 0.30 11.43
N GLY A 310 4.06 -0.15 10.22
CA GLY A 310 3.11 -1.22 10.01
C GLY A 310 3.55 -2.55 10.63
N MET A 311 4.83 -2.91 10.50
CA MET A 311 5.42 -4.08 11.16
C MET A 311 5.34 -3.97 12.68
N LEU A 312 5.68 -2.79 13.24
CA LEU A 312 5.56 -2.55 14.68
C LEU A 312 4.12 -2.71 15.17
N LEU A 313 3.15 -2.16 14.45
CA LEU A 313 1.72 -2.32 14.75
C LEU A 313 1.30 -3.79 14.68
N SER A 314 1.72 -4.51 13.64
CA SER A 314 1.49 -5.94 13.49
C SER A 314 2.04 -6.75 14.66
N ASP A 315 3.30 -6.51 15.05
CA ASP A 315 3.94 -7.18 16.18
C ASP A 315 3.21 -6.92 17.52
N LEU A 316 2.76 -5.68 17.73
CA LEU A 316 1.99 -5.31 18.93
C LEU A 316 0.63 -6.01 18.97
N LEU A 317 -0.07 -6.05 17.84
CA LEU A 317 -1.36 -6.74 17.73
C LEU A 317 -1.22 -8.25 17.87
N LEU A 318 -0.16 -8.85 17.30
CA LEU A 318 0.16 -10.27 17.50
C LEU A 318 0.43 -10.58 18.97
N ALA A 319 1.20 -9.74 19.66
CA ALA A 319 1.46 -9.90 21.09
C ALA A 319 0.19 -9.73 21.98
N LEU A 320 -0.84 -9.05 21.47
CA LEU A 320 -2.16 -8.98 22.12
C LEU A 320 -3.00 -10.22 21.84
N LEU A 321 -2.93 -10.77 20.62
CA LEU A 321 -3.68 -11.97 20.24
C LEU A 321 -3.10 -13.25 20.87
N ASP A 322 -1.77 -13.39 20.83
CA ASP A 322 -1.06 -14.53 21.41
C ASP A 322 -0.05 -14.07 22.48
N PRO A 323 -0.41 -14.18 23.78
CA PRO A 323 0.49 -13.80 24.86
C PRO A 323 1.82 -14.58 24.90
N ARG A 324 1.93 -15.72 24.23
CA ARG A 324 3.14 -16.55 24.20
C ARG A 324 4.28 -15.87 23.45
N ILE A 325 3.96 -14.98 22.51
CA ILE A 325 4.94 -14.23 21.70
C ILE A 325 5.68 -13.16 22.55
N ARG A 326 5.18 -12.82 23.74
CA ARG A 326 5.75 -11.76 24.59
C ARG A 326 7.06 -12.12 25.28
N PHE A 327 7.46 -13.35 25.27
CA PHE A 327 8.55 -13.89 26.11
C PHE A 327 9.80 -14.30 25.31
N ASN A 328 9.82 -14.06 24.00
CA ASN A 328 10.98 -14.26 23.11
C ASN A 328 11.36 -12.88 22.49
#